data_24f3e18b3bddc9e585f5bbbfda02f8e0
#
_entry.id   24f3e18b3bddc9e585f5bbbfda02f8e0
#
_cell.length_a   1.000
_cell.length_b   1.000
_cell.length_c   1.000
_cell.angle_alpha   90.00
_cell.angle_beta   90.00
_cell.angle_gamma   90.00
#
_symmetry.space_group_name_H-M   'P 1'
#
loop_
_entity.id
_entity.type
_entity.pdbx_description
1 polymer ?
#
loop_
_entity_poly.entity_id
_entity_poly.type
_entity_poly.pdbx_seq_one_letter_code
_entity_poly.pdbx_strand_id
1 'polypeptide(L)'
;MPHYTAPQPVVHLAELVLELMGDADLNEVMAMEEASHAHPWTRGNFLDSIAAGHWSYCMRAVDEIPKRIWAYCILLPAVDDLHLLNITVNPSMRRQGVALRLMQAIESIASNMQIPRILLEVRPSNHAAINLYERVGFTHLATRKAYYPLESSSGQREDAMVMVKTLELPPKTYEH
;
A
#
# COMPACT_ATOMS: atom_id res chain seq x y z
N MET A 1 7.18 -43.01 -4.36
CA MET A 1 6.53 -42.11 -5.34
C MET A 1 7.01 -40.72 -5.05
N PRO A 2 7.80 -40.07 -5.90
CA PRO A 2 8.20 -38.69 -5.65
C PRO A 2 7.00 -37.76 -5.84
N HIS A 3 6.68 -36.98 -4.83
CA HIS A 3 5.67 -35.92 -4.92
C HIS A 3 6.21 -34.82 -5.83
N TYR A 4 5.73 -34.77 -7.05
CA TYR A 4 5.98 -33.68 -7.99
C TYR A 4 5.12 -32.50 -7.55
N THR A 5 5.74 -31.54 -6.87
CA THR A 5 5.10 -30.24 -6.58
C THR A 5 5.13 -29.47 -7.90
N ALA A 6 3.96 -29.15 -8.44
CA ALA A 6 3.86 -28.32 -9.63
C ALA A 6 4.61 -26.99 -9.42
N PRO A 7 5.44 -26.54 -10.38
CA PRO A 7 6.12 -25.25 -10.26
C PRO A 7 5.08 -24.14 -10.13
N GLN A 8 5.27 -23.26 -9.13
CA GLN A 8 4.45 -22.07 -9.00
C GLN A 8 4.64 -21.22 -10.26
N PRO A 9 3.57 -20.66 -10.85
CA PRO A 9 3.71 -19.82 -12.04
C PRO A 9 4.60 -18.60 -11.69
N VAL A 10 5.69 -18.45 -12.43
CA VAL A 10 6.53 -17.24 -12.35
C VAL A 10 5.77 -16.13 -13.04
N VAL A 11 5.12 -15.27 -12.24
CA VAL A 11 4.39 -14.14 -12.77
C VAL A 11 5.37 -13.01 -13.07
N HIS A 12 5.39 -12.55 -14.29
CA HIS A 12 6.20 -11.42 -14.73
C HIS A 12 5.63 -10.14 -14.11
N LEU A 13 6.33 -9.56 -13.11
CA LEU A 13 5.91 -8.33 -12.43
C LEU A 13 5.74 -7.12 -13.35
N ALA A 14 6.30 -7.16 -14.58
CA ALA A 14 6.11 -6.13 -15.58
C ALA A 14 4.67 -6.00 -16.11
N GLU A 15 3.84 -7.03 -15.87
CA GLU A 15 2.46 -7.13 -16.35
C GLU A 15 1.42 -6.64 -15.32
N LEU A 16 1.85 -6.03 -14.21
CA LEU A 16 0.96 -5.48 -13.20
C LEU A 16 0.55 -4.06 -13.53
N VAL A 17 -0.75 -3.78 -13.43
CA VAL A 17 -1.34 -2.45 -13.63
C VAL A 17 -2.07 -1.98 -12.40
N LEU A 18 -2.13 -0.65 -12.21
CA LEU A 18 -2.91 0.00 -11.18
C LEU A 18 -4.23 0.49 -11.80
N GLU A 19 -5.33 0.05 -11.23
CA GLU A 19 -6.69 0.43 -11.62
C GLU A 19 -7.40 1.10 -10.44
N LEU A 20 -8.32 2.03 -10.69
CA LEU A 20 -9.12 2.62 -9.61
C LEU A 20 -9.93 1.53 -8.90
N MET A 21 -9.95 1.60 -7.58
CA MET A 21 -10.79 0.74 -6.74
C MET A 21 -12.24 1.19 -6.84
N GLY A 22 -13.13 0.26 -7.11
CA GLY A 22 -14.57 0.49 -7.11
C GLY A 22 -15.31 -0.36 -6.08
N ASP A 23 -16.62 -0.15 -5.93
CA ASP A 23 -17.45 -0.90 -4.99
C ASP A 23 -17.41 -2.42 -5.21
N ALA A 24 -17.27 -2.85 -6.47
CA ALA A 24 -17.16 -4.26 -6.84
C ALA A 24 -15.92 -4.94 -6.25
N ASP A 25 -14.86 -4.18 -5.98
CA ASP A 25 -13.59 -4.68 -5.47
C ASP A 25 -13.60 -4.90 -3.95
N LEU A 26 -14.50 -4.22 -3.24
CA LEU A 26 -14.48 -4.15 -1.78
C LEU A 26 -14.59 -5.51 -1.09
N ASN A 27 -15.28 -6.48 -1.69
CA ASN A 27 -15.39 -7.81 -1.09
C ASN A 27 -14.01 -8.51 -1.06
N GLU A 28 -13.25 -8.43 -2.16
CA GLU A 28 -11.91 -9.02 -2.25
C GLU A 28 -10.90 -8.22 -1.39
N VAL A 29 -10.97 -6.88 -1.43
CA VAL A 29 -10.15 -5.99 -0.60
C VAL A 29 -10.36 -6.27 0.88
N MET A 30 -11.61 -6.42 1.33
CA MET A 30 -11.92 -6.75 2.73
C MET A 30 -11.35 -8.09 3.16
N ALA A 31 -11.47 -9.12 2.31
CA ALA A 31 -10.89 -10.43 2.61
C ALA A 31 -9.34 -10.36 2.71
N MET A 32 -8.70 -9.56 1.87
CA MET A 32 -7.25 -9.32 1.95
C MET A 32 -6.85 -8.55 3.21
N GLU A 33 -7.64 -7.52 3.57
CA GLU A 33 -7.42 -6.70 4.76
C GLU A 33 -7.50 -7.54 6.04
N GLU A 34 -8.59 -8.30 6.20
CA GLU A 34 -8.82 -9.20 7.33
C GLU A 34 -7.73 -10.28 7.46
N ALA A 35 -7.26 -10.83 6.32
CA ALA A 35 -6.18 -11.82 6.32
C ALA A 35 -4.78 -11.24 6.60
N SER A 36 -4.64 -9.92 6.59
CA SER A 36 -3.34 -9.24 6.62
C SER A 36 -3.09 -8.43 7.88
N HIS A 37 -4.13 -7.97 8.56
CA HIS A 37 -4.05 -7.01 9.66
C HIS A 37 -4.81 -7.50 10.90
N ALA A 38 -4.20 -7.35 12.07
CA ALA A 38 -4.85 -7.64 13.35
C ALA A 38 -6.01 -6.68 13.68
N HIS A 39 -5.92 -5.45 13.17
CA HIS A 39 -6.95 -4.42 13.28
C HIS A 39 -7.31 -3.94 11.87
N PRO A 40 -8.06 -4.73 11.11
CA PRO A 40 -8.39 -4.41 9.73
C PRO A 40 -9.31 -3.20 9.62
N TRP A 41 -9.17 -2.45 8.54
CA TRP A 41 -10.15 -1.45 8.17
C TRP A 41 -11.50 -2.12 7.92
N THR A 42 -12.56 -1.47 8.37
CA THR A 42 -13.93 -1.89 8.08
C THR A 42 -14.34 -1.48 6.66
N ARG A 43 -15.37 -2.12 6.12
CA ARG A 43 -15.97 -1.68 4.85
C ARG A 43 -16.33 -0.19 4.86
N GLY A 44 -16.82 0.32 6.00
CA GLY A 44 -17.13 1.74 6.19
C GLY A 44 -15.90 2.61 5.98
N ASN A 45 -14.73 2.24 6.53
CA ASN A 45 -13.49 3.01 6.34
C ASN A 45 -13.09 3.13 4.86
N PHE A 46 -13.25 2.06 4.07
CA PHE A 46 -12.98 2.11 2.63
C PHE A 46 -13.98 2.99 1.90
N LEU A 47 -15.28 2.86 2.17
CA LEU A 47 -16.32 3.68 1.56
C LEU A 47 -16.15 5.16 1.91
N ASP A 48 -15.87 5.47 3.18
CA ASP A 48 -15.62 6.83 3.64
C ASP A 48 -14.38 7.44 2.95
N SER A 49 -13.32 6.65 2.78
CA SER A 49 -12.11 7.07 2.05
C SER A 49 -12.42 7.38 0.58
N ILE A 50 -13.16 6.53 -0.11
CA ILE A 50 -13.56 6.74 -1.49
C ILE A 50 -14.46 7.99 -1.60
N ALA A 51 -15.45 8.13 -0.72
CA ALA A 51 -16.36 9.27 -0.68
C ALA A 51 -15.64 10.59 -0.37
N ALA A 52 -14.58 10.55 0.45
CA ALA A 52 -13.73 11.70 0.78
C ALA A 52 -12.78 12.09 -0.38
N GLY A 53 -12.77 11.34 -1.49
CA GLY A 53 -11.91 11.61 -2.64
C GLY A 53 -10.46 11.13 -2.46
N HIS A 54 -10.20 10.21 -1.52
CA HIS A 54 -8.91 9.56 -1.43
C HIS A 54 -8.65 8.70 -2.67
N TRP A 55 -7.43 8.72 -3.17
CA TRP A 55 -7.05 7.93 -4.33
C TRP A 55 -6.88 6.48 -3.90
N SER A 56 -7.83 5.65 -4.29
CA SER A 56 -7.89 4.24 -3.94
C SER A 56 -7.62 3.39 -5.18
N TYR A 57 -6.62 2.52 -5.11
CA TYR A 57 -6.17 1.72 -6.25
C TYR A 57 -6.06 0.24 -5.89
N CYS A 58 -6.38 -0.60 -6.88
CA CYS A 58 -6.08 -2.02 -6.90
C CYS A 58 -5.02 -2.33 -7.96
N MET A 59 -4.05 -3.16 -7.62
CA MET A 59 -3.04 -3.67 -8.54
C MET A 59 -3.43 -5.07 -9.01
N ARG A 60 -3.43 -5.28 -10.34
CA ARG A 60 -3.84 -6.53 -10.99
C ARG A 60 -2.86 -6.93 -12.08
N ALA A 61 -2.80 -8.23 -12.41
CA ALA A 61 -2.12 -8.69 -13.62
C ALA A 61 -3.00 -8.40 -14.85
N VAL A 62 -2.36 -7.98 -15.95
CA VAL A 62 -3.05 -7.57 -17.19
C VAL A 62 -3.81 -8.76 -17.81
N ASP A 63 -3.16 -9.92 -17.88
CA ASP A 63 -3.63 -11.09 -18.62
C ASP A 63 -4.30 -12.15 -17.74
N GLU A 64 -4.57 -11.84 -16.46
CA GLU A 64 -5.21 -12.78 -15.53
C GLU A 64 -6.74 -12.78 -15.68
N ILE A 65 -7.33 -13.98 -15.86
CA ILE A 65 -8.79 -14.16 -15.94
C ILE A 65 -9.18 -15.33 -15.02
N PRO A 66 -10.06 -15.09 -13.99
CA PRO A 66 -10.60 -13.80 -13.59
C PRO A 66 -9.53 -12.88 -13.01
N LYS A 67 -9.64 -11.58 -13.21
CA LYS A 67 -8.72 -10.59 -12.65
C LYS A 67 -8.82 -10.60 -11.13
N ARG A 68 -7.73 -10.96 -10.45
CA ARG A 68 -7.61 -10.90 -8.98
C ARG A 68 -6.87 -9.65 -8.54
N ILE A 69 -7.15 -9.21 -7.32
CA ILE A 69 -6.40 -8.14 -6.69
C ILE A 69 -5.12 -8.72 -6.07
N TRP A 70 -3.97 -8.24 -6.54
CA TRP A 70 -2.65 -8.64 -6.02
C TRP A 70 -2.22 -7.77 -4.87
N ALA A 71 -2.60 -6.50 -4.92
CA ALA A 71 -2.34 -5.53 -3.87
C ALA A 71 -3.31 -4.35 -4.01
N TYR A 72 -3.44 -3.55 -2.97
CA TYR A 72 -4.15 -2.28 -3.03
C TYR A 72 -3.46 -1.22 -2.18
N CYS A 73 -3.78 0.05 -2.44
CA CYS A 73 -3.37 1.17 -1.60
C CYS A 73 -4.46 2.24 -1.55
N ILE A 74 -4.45 2.99 -0.45
CA ILE A 74 -5.28 4.18 -0.23
C ILE A 74 -4.34 5.35 0.02
N LEU A 75 -4.50 6.41 -0.78
CA LEU A 75 -3.67 7.59 -0.78
C LEU A 75 -4.51 8.83 -0.49
N LEU A 76 -4.05 9.67 0.39
CA LEU A 76 -4.64 10.99 0.65
C LEU A 76 -3.71 12.07 0.08
N PRO A 77 -4.08 12.72 -1.04
CA PRO A 77 -3.30 13.83 -1.58
C PRO A 77 -3.48 15.09 -0.73
N ALA A 78 -2.39 15.76 -0.45
CA ALA A 78 -2.33 17.10 0.12
C ALA A 78 -1.45 17.99 -0.78
N VAL A 79 -1.29 19.27 -0.43
CA VAL A 79 -0.56 20.23 -1.30
C VAL A 79 0.88 19.80 -1.54
N ASP A 80 1.61 19.47 -0.47
CA ASP A 80 3.03 19.12 -0.54
C ASP A 80 3.33 17.66 -0.14
N ASP A 81 2.30 16.91 0.21
CA ASP A 81 2.43 15.56 0.75
C ASP A 81 1.41 14.60 0.13
N LEU A 82 1.84 13.40 -0.19
CA LEU A 82 0.97 12.26 -0.48
C LEU A 82 1.02 11.30 0.71
N HIS A 83 -0.08 11.19 1.44
CA HIS A 83 -0.14 10.28 2.58
C HIS A 83 -0.57 8.88 2.12
N LEU A 84 0.26 7.87 2.35
CA LEU A 84 -0.09 6.47 2.18
C LEU A 84 -0.82 6.01 3.45
N LEU A 85 -2.16 5.94 3.38
CA LEU A 85 -3.02 5.60 4.52
C LEU A 85 -3.13 4.09 4.76
N ASN A 86 -3.18 3.31 3.68
CA ASN A 86 -3.23 1.86 3.74
C ASN A 86 -2.53 1.24 2.53
N ILE A 87 -1.83 0.14 2.75
CA ILE A 87 -1.20 -0.66 1.71
C ILE A 87 -1.21 -2.13 2.10
N THR A 88 -1.72 -2.99 1.23
CA THR A 88 -1.78 -4.43 1.49
C THR A 88 -1.48 -5.22 0.23
N VAL A 89 -0.63 -6.24 0.39
CA VAL A 89 -0.37 -7.26 -0.64
C VAL A 89 -1.10 -8.52 -0.27
N ASN A 90 -1.83 -9.09 -1.22
CA ASN A 90 -2.51 -10.37 -1.09
C ASN A 90 -1.53 -11.40 -0.50
N PRO A 91 -1.90 -12.09 0.60
CA PRO A 91 -1.00 -13.05 1.23
C PRO A 91 -0.40 -14.08 0.26
N SER A 92 -1.15 -14.53 -0.73
CA SER A 92 -0.68 -15.47 -1.75
C SER A 92 0.36 -14.90 -2.73
N MET A 93 0.47 -13.55 -2.82
CA MET A 93 1.36 -12.85 -3.73
C MET A 93 2.56 -12.20 -3.02
N ARG A 94 2.72 -12.45 -1.71
CA ARG A 94 3.85 -11.93 -0.93
C ARG A 94 5.18 -12.54 -1.39
N ARG A 95 6.28 -11.84 -1.08
CA ARG A 95 7.67 -12.24 -1.39
C ARG A 95 7.99 -12.34 -2.89
N GLN A 96 7.13 -11.83 -3.75
CA GLN A 96 7.28 -11.79 -5.21
C GLN A 96 7.59 -10.38 -5.74
N GLY A 97 7.91 -9.41 -4.87
CA GLY A 97 8.23 -8.05 -5.27
C GLY A 97 7.01 -7.15 -5.53
N VAL A 98 5.78 -7.64 -5.30
CA VAL A 98 4.53 -6.88 -5.56
C VAL A 98 4.50 -5.58 -4.76
N ALA A 99 4.86 -5.60 -3.45
CA ALA A 99 4.91 -4.40 -2.63
C ALA A 99 5.90 -3.35 -3.18
N LEU A 100 7.06 -3.80 -3.67
CA LEU A 100 8.04 -2.91 -4.29
C LEU A 100 7.47 -2.24 -5.55
N ARG A 101 6.78 -3.01 -6.40
CA ARG A 101 6.11 -2.47 -7.60
C ARG A 101 5.01 -1.48 -7.25
N LEU A 102 4.22 -1.76 -6.21
CA LEU A 102 3.19 -0.85 -5.74
C LEU A 102 3.80 0.46 -5.24
N MET A 103 4.88 0.41 -4.45
CA MET A 103 5.60 1.62 -4.01
C MET A 103 6.15 2.43 -5.19
N GLN A 104 6.73 1.79 -6.19
CA GLN A 104 7.19 2.46 -7.42
C GLN A 104 6.04 3.14 -8.18
N ALA A 105 4.87 2.50 -8.25
CA ALA A 105 3.69 3.11 -8.85
C ALA A 105 3.20 4.34 -8.06
N ILE A 106 3.19 4.26 -6.72
CA ILE A 106 2.84 5.39 -5.84
C ILE A 106 3.82 6.56 -6.03
N GLU A 107 5.12 6.28 -6.12
CA GLU A 107 6.15 7.29 -6.40
C GLU A 107 5.93 7.96 -7.76
N SER A 108 5.60 7.18 -8.78
CA SER A 108 5.27 7.70 -10.12
C SER A 108 4.03 8.59 -10.09
N ILE A 109 2.99 8.21 -9.35
CA ILE A 109 1.79 9.04 -9.16
C ILE A 109 2.16 10.36 -8.50
N ALA A 110 2.89 10.33 -7.37
CA ALA A 110 3.31 11.54 -6.66
C ALA A 110 4.16 12.47 -7.56
N SER A 111 5.12 11.90 -8.31
CA SER A 111 5.98 12.64 -9.22
C SER A 111 5.19 13.31 -10.35
N ASN A 112 4.26 12.57 -11.00
CA ASN A 112 3.42 13.10 -12.07
C ASN A 112 2.49 14.21 -11.57
N MET A 113 2.02 14.11 -10.33
CA MET A 113 1.19 15.12 -9.69
C MET A 113 2.01 16.26 -9.06
N GLN A 114 3.34 16.24 -9.23
CA GLN A 114 4.26 17.24 -8.67
C GLN A 114 4.16 17.36 -7.15
N ILE A 115 3.89 16.25 -6.46
CA ILE A 115 3.86 16.18 -4.99
C ILE A 115 5.27 15.77 -4.51
N PRO A 116 5.98 16.62 -3.77
CA PRO A 116 7.40 16.42 -3.48
C PRO A 116 7.69 15.37 -2.40
N ARG A 117 6.70 14.99 -1.59
CA ARG A 117 6.93 14.06 -0.47
C ARG A 117 5.85 13.01 -0.39
N ILE A 118 6.25 11.80 0.04
CA ILE A 118 5.33 10.73 0.43
C ILE A 118 5.52 10.48 1.92
N LEU A 119 4.42 10.46 2.69
CA LEU A 119 4.40 10.15 4.11
C LEU A 119 3.61 8.86 4.36
N LEU A 120 4.02 8.12 5.38
CA LEU A 120 3.28 6.96 5.87
C LEU A 120 3.44 6.81 7.38
N GLU A 121 2.54 6.04 7.97
CA GLU A 121 2.62 5.61 9.35
C GLU A 121 2.74 4.09 9.40
N VAL A 122 3.63 3.58 10.26
CA VAL A 122 3.87 2.14 10.39
C VAL A 122 4.08 1.78 11.87
N ARG A 123 3.57 0.62 12.27
CA ARG A 123 3.84 0.06 13.60
C ARG A 123 5.31 -0.29 13.72
N PRO A 124 6.02 0.07 14.80
CA PRO A 124 7.40 -0.36 15.05
C PRO A 124 7.57 -1.89 15.01
N SER A 125 6.52 -2.63 15.39
CA SER A 125 6.50 -4.10 15.32
C SER A 125 6.44 -4.66 13.88
N ASN A 126 6.05 -3.85 12.89
CA ASN A 126 5.97 -4.29 11.49
C ASN A 126 7.32 -4.15 10.76
N HIS A 127 8.30 -4.96 11.20
CA HIS A 127 9.66 -4.94 10.65
C HIS A 127 9.71 -5.20 9.14
N ALA A 128 8.80 -6.03 8.62
CA ALA A 128 8.76 -6.34 7.19
C ALA A 128 8.40 -5.10 6.35
N ALA A 129 7.44 -4.30 6.80
CA ALA A 129 7.05 -3.05 6.14
C ALA A 129 8.16 -1.99 6.28
N ILE A 130 8.73 -1.83 7.48
CA ILE A 130 9.83 -0.88 7.73
C ILE A 130 11.00 -1.17 6.79
N ASN A 131 11.45 -2.42 6.72
CA ASN A 131 12.53 -2.83 5.82
C ASN A 131 12.23 -2.55 4.34
N LEU A 132 10.96 -2.70 3.91
CA LEU A 132 10.54 -2.32 2.56
C LEU A 132 10.67 -0.82 2.36
N TYR A 133 10.12 -0.01 3.26
CA TYR A 133 10.12 1.44 3.16
C TYR A 133 11.54 2.02 3.18
N GLU A 134 12.40 1.56 4.08
CA GLU A 134 13.81 1.95 4.13
C GLU A 134 14.54 1.60 2.82
N ARG A 135 14.29 0.41 2.29
CA ARG A 135 14.88 -0.04 1.02
C ARG A 135 14.50 0.83 -0.16
N VAL A 136 13.30 1.40 -0.17
CA VAL A 136 12.84 2.32 -1.23
C VAL A 136 13.09 3.78 -0.89
N GLY A 137 13.84 4.08 0.15
CA GLY A 137 14.37 5.41 0.47
C GLY A 137 13.52 6.25 1.44
N PHE A 138 12.60 5.63 2.17
CA PHE A 138 11.94 6.32 3.29
C PHE A 138 12.87 6.40 4.49
N THR A 139 12.76 7.49 5.24
CA THR A 139 13.49 7.72 6.49
C THR A 139 12.51 8.06 7.60
N HIS A 140 12.91 7.80 8.85
CA HIS A 140 12.13 8.15 10.01
C HIS A 140 12.02 9.68 10.14
N LEU A 141 10.81 10.20 10.27
CA LEU A 141 10.51 11.62 10.44
C LEU A 141 10.13 11.94 11.89
N ALA A 142 9.21 11.17 12.47
CA ALA A 142 8.65 11.41 13.79
C ALA A 142 8.06 10.13 14.40
N THR A 143 7.72 10.20 15.68
CA THR A 143 7.00 9.12 16.37
C THR A 143 5.73 9.69 17.01
N ARG A 144 4.58 9.11 16.70
CA ARG A 144 3.30 9.40 17.38
C ARG A 144 3.11 8.43 18.53
N LYS A 145 3.11 8.94 19.74
CA LYS A 145 2.96 8.13 20.96
C LYS A 145 1.56 7.55 21.11
N ALA A 146 1.49 6.28 21.55
CA ALA A 146 0.25 5.59 21.88
C ALA A 146 -0.82 5.67 20.77
N TYR A 147 -0.43 5.43 19.54
CA TYR A 147 -1.29 5.63 18.37
C TYR A 147 -2.12 4.39 18.04
N TYR A 148 -1.49 3.24 17.87
CA TYR A 148 -2.16 2.00 17.48
C TYR A 148 -2.67 1.21 18.68
N PRO A 149 -3.88 0.64 18.64
CA PRO A 149 -4.33 -0.31 19.66
C PRO A 149 -3.45 -1.57 19.63
N LEU A 150 -3.13 -2.12 20.82
CA LEU A 150 -2.50 -3.43 20.96
C LEU A 150 -3.58 -4.51 21.12
N GLU A 151 -3.25 -5.74 20.71
CA GLU A 151 -4.14 -6.90 20.82
C GLU A 151 -4.45 -7.31 22.28
N SER A 152 -3.68 -6.81 23.25
CA SER A 152 -3.87 -7.17 24.64
C SER A 152 -5.00 -6.37 25.29
N SER A 153 -5.81 -7.04 26.14
CA SER A 153 -6.85 -6.45 26.98
C SER A 153 -6.34 -5.40 28.00
N SER A 154 -5.04 -5.08 27.98
CA SER A 154 -4.38 -4.14 28.88
C SER A 154 -4.65 -2.67 28.56
N GLY A 155 -5.36 -2.34 27.48
CA GLY A 155 -5.58 -0.95 27.05
C GLY A 155 -4.30 -0.22 26.57
N GLN A 156 -3.18 -0.90 26.52
CA GLN A 156 -1.93 -0.34 26.01
C GLN A 156 -2.01 -0.09 24.50
N ARG A 157 -1.26 0.90 24.04
CA ARG A 157 -1.19 1.27 22.63
C ARG A 157 0.27 1.27 22.18
N GLU A 158 0.49 0.86 20.95
CA GLU A 158 1.78 0.95 20.28
C GLU A 158 1.96 2.32 19.66
N ASP A 159 3.18 2.83 19.64
CA ASP A 159 3.52 4.07 18.92
C ASP A 159 3.34 3.86 17.41
N ALA A 160 3.22 4.95 16.65
CA ALA A 160 3.39 4.92 15.21
C ALA A 160 4.71 5.59 14.83
N MET A 161 5.48 4.92 13.98
CA MET A 161 6.62 5.50 13.30
C MET A 161 6.09 6.23 12.07
N VAL A 162 6.31 7.55 11.99
CA VAL A 162 6.03 8.34 10.78
C VAL A 162 7.28 8.33 9.92
N MET A 163 7.15 7.90 8.67
CA MET A 163 8.26 7.87 7.72
C MET A 163 7.96 8.77 6.53
N VAL A 164 9.01 9.34 5.95
CA VAL A 164 8.92 10.24 4.81
C VAL A 164 9.92 9.87 3.73
N LYS A 165 9.51 10.02 2.48
CA LYS A 165 10.39 10.02 1.31
C LYS A 165 10.21 11.32 0.55
N THR A 166 11.31 12.03 0.30
CA THR A 166 11.35 13.19 -0.60
C THR A 166 11.67 12.72 -2.02
N LEU A 167 10.95 13.23 -3.01
CA LEU A 167 11.12 12.89 -4.41
C LEU A 167 11.87 14.00 -5.15
N GLU A 168 12.77 13.62 -6.05
CA GLU A 168 13.31 14.52 -7.06
C GLU A 168 12.24 14.67 -8.15
N LEU A 169 11.61 15.85 -8.22
CA LEU A 169 10.55 16.09 -9.20
C LEU A 169 11.15 16.52 -10.56
N PRO A 170 10.58 16.04 -11.67
CA PRO A 170 10.94 16.56 -12.97
C PRO A 170 10.58 18.05 -13.08
N PRO A 171 11.31 18.83 -13.89
CA PRO A 171 10.98 20.23 -14.10
C PRO A 171 9.55 20.35 -14.66
N LYS A 172 8.81 21.37 -14.19
CA LYS A 172 7.47 21.65 -14.72
C LYS A 172 7.60 22.02 -16.21
N THR A 173 7.06 21.19 -17.07
CA THR A 173 6.87 21.53 -18.48
C THR A 173 5.65 22.45 -18.56
N TYR A 174 5.88 23.75 -18.75
CA TYR A 174 4.81 24.66 -19.15
C TYR A 174 4.58 24.43 -20.65
N GLU A 175 3.49 23.79 -21.01
CA GLU A 175 2.99 23.84 -22.38
C GLU A 175 2.51 25.29 -22.64
N HIS A 176 3.14 25.94 -23.61
CA HIS A 176 2.76 27.27 -24.09
C HIS A 176 1.69 27.16 -25.16
#